data_359f4abdeddefca0b8f2a4df09e6f2aa
#
_entry.id   359f4abdeddefca0b8f2a4df09e6f2aa
#
_cell.length_a   1.000
_cell.length_b   1.000
_cell.length_c   1.000
_cell.angle_alpha   90.00
_cell.angle_beta   90.00
_cell.angle_gamma   90.00
#
_symmetry.space_group_name_H-M   'P 1'
#
loop_
_entity.id
_entity.type
_entity.pdbx_description
1 polymer ?
#
loop_
_entity_poly.entity_id
_entity_poly.type
_entity_poly.pdbx_seq_one_letter_code
_entity_poly.pdbx_strand_id
1 'polypeptide(L)'
;LKGKQEYNVHVDIPGDFTVYNSLAAISVATKFGCSVENIQEALLNVRVPGRSELVDNKKELTIMIDYAHSPESLENILTTVREYTQGKVICVFGCGGDRDSGKRPIMGEISGVLADYTIITSDNPRSEKPEEIVEQIEKGITKTKGSYECIVDRKEAIKKGIEMLHKKDILVIAGKGHELTQEIKGKKYEFDERKIVREIIENLK
;
A
#
# COMPACT_ATOMS: atom_id res chain seq x y z
N LEU A 1 21.97 -13.46 -12.71
CA LEU A 1 23.26 -12.84 -13.06
C LEU A 1 24.35 -13.93 -13.02
N LYS A 2 24.93 -14.29 -14.16
CA LYS A 2 26.17 -15.08 -14.19
C LYS A 2 27.32 -14.14 -13.86
N GLY A 3 27.52 -13.90 -12.56
CA GLY A 3 28.71 -13.23 -12.03
C GLY A 3 29.81 -14.24 -11.73
N LYS A 4 30.97 -13.76 -11.22
CA LYS A 4 32.07 -14.60 -10.75
C LYS A 4 31.75 -15.31 -9.42
N GLN A 5 30.65 -14.98 -8.77
CA GLN A 5 30.20 -15.54 -7.48
C GLN A 5 28.71 -15.87 -7.58
N GLU A 6 28.33 -17.00 -7.00
CA GLU A 6 26.95 -17.45 -6.85
C GLU A 6 26.66 -17.57 -5.36
N TYR A 7 25.58 -16.89 -4.89
CA TYR A 7 25.13 -16.94 -3.53
C TYR A 7 23.63 -16.68 -3.42
N ASN A 8 23.01 -17.20 -2.37
CA ASN A 8 21.61 -17.01 -2.08
C ASN A 8 21.40 -15.76 -1.21
N VAL A 9 20.34 -15.03 -1.49
CA VAL A 9 19.86 -13.93 -0.65
C VAL A 9 18.41 -14.17 -0.26
N HIS A 10 18.04 -13.67 0.91
CA HIS A 10 16.67 -13.66 1.40
C HIS A 10 16.23 -12.23 1.67
N VAL A 11 14.99 -11.90 1.25
CA VAL A 11 14.39 -10.59 1.47
C VAL A 11 12.93 -10.79 1.89
N ASP A 12 12.54 -10.23 3.03
CA ASP A 12 11.20 -10.39 3.60
C ASP A 12 10.16 -9.40 3.04
N ILE A 13 10.46 -8.72 1.93
CA ILE A 13 9.51 -7.82 1.25
C ILE A 13 8.85 -8.63 0.13
N PRO A 14 7.54 -8.88 0.17
CA PRO A 14 6.85 -9.68 -0.84
C PRO A 14 6.77 -8.96 -2.19
N GLY A 15 6.64 -9.75 -3.27
CA GLY A 15 6.41 -9.31 -4.64
C GLY A 15 7.64 -9.43 -5.54
N ASP A 16 7.39 -9.73 -6.82
CA ASP A 16 8.43 -9.93 -7.85
C ASP A 16 9.31 -8.71 -8.06
N PHE A 17 8.76 -7.50 -7.87
CA PHE A 17 9.54 -6.26 -7.94
C PHE A 17 10.69 -6.24 -6.92
N THR A 18 10.58 -6.96 -5.80
CA THR A 18 11.63 -7.07 -4.79
C THR A 18 12.87 -7.77 -5.35
N VAL A 19 12.69 -8.74 -6.23
CA VAL A 19 13.81 -9.43 -6.90
C VAL A 19 14.62 -8.43 -7.73
N TYR A 20 13.95 -7.62 -8.56
CA TYR A 20 14.63 -6.62 -9.40
C TYR A 20 15.29 -5.51 -8.58
N ASN A 21 14.63 -5.02 -7.54
CA ASN A 21 15.18 -4.01 -6.63
C ASN A 21 16.41 -4.55 -5.88
N SER A 22 16.36 -5.80 -5.42
CA SER A 22 17.49 -6.47 -4.75
C SER A 22 18.66 -6.66 -5.71
N LEU A 23 18.41 -7.09 -6.96
CA LEU A 23 19.45 -7.23 -7.98
C LEU A 23 20.16 -5.90 -8.26
N ALA A 24 19.42 -4.81 -8.35
CA ALA A 24 19.99 -3.48 -8.51
C ALA A 24 20.86 -3.08 -7.31
N ALA A 25 20.36 -3.27 -6.08
CA ALA A 25 21.09 -2.98 -4.85
C ALA A 25 22.37 -3.83 -4.74
N ILE A 26 22.28 -5.14 -4.99
CA ILE A 26 23.40 -6.07 -5.01
C ILE A 26 24.48 -5.62 -6.02
N SER A 27 24.04 -5.22 -7.23
CA SER A 27 24.96 -4.80 -8.29
C SER A 27 25.76 -3.57 -7.89
N VAL A 28 25.11 -2.60 -7.24
CA VAL A 28 25.76 -1.39 -6.72
C VAL A 28 26.68 -1.72 -5.56
N ALA A 29 26.20 -2.47 -4.56
CA ALA A 29 27.00 -2.84 -3.37
C ALA A 29 28.26 -3.63 -3.75
N THR A 30 28.13 -4.58 -4.68
CA THR A 30 29.27 -5.35 -5.20
C THR A 30 30.29 -4.44 -5.88
N LYS A 31 29.84 -3.45 -6.66
CA LYS A 31 30.75 -2.48 -7.31
C LYS A 31 31.50 -1.61 -6.30
N PHE A 32 30.90 -1.33 -5.16
CA PHE A 32 31.54 -0.59 -4.07
C PHE A 32 32.37 -1.49 -3.12
N GLY A 33 32.51 -2.78 -3.44
CA GLY A 33 33.38 -3.71 -2.70
C GLY A 33 32.77 -4.25 -1.41
N CYS A 34 31.45 -4.20 -1.23
CA CYS A 34 30.79 -4.86 -0.10
C CYS A 34 30.97 -6.37 -0.19
N SER A 35 31.20 -7.03 0.97
CA SER A 35 31.29 -8.50 1.02
C SER A 35 29.92 -9.15 0.81
N VAL A 36 29.92 -10.42 0.43
CA VAL A 36 28.68 -11.20 0.24
C VAL A 36 27.89 -11.28 1.54
N GLU A 37 28.58 -11.50 2.66
CA GLU A 37 27.98 -11.61 3.99
C GLU A 37 27.26 -10.32 4.39
N ASN A 38 27.87 -9.15 4.14
CA ASN A 38 27.26 -7.86 4.43
C ASN A 38 26.02 -7.61 3.54
N ILE A 39 26.07 -8.03 2.27
CA ILE A 39 24.93 -7.91 1.36
C ILE A 39 23.77 -8.81 1.82
N GLN A 40 24.06 -10.05 2.22
CA GLN A 40 23.06 -11.00 2.71
C GLN A 40 22.42 -10.50 4.01
N GLU A 41 23.21 -10.03 4.97
CA GLU A 41 22.72 -9.47 6.23
C GLU A 41 21.85 -8.22 6.01
N ALA A 42 22.30 -7.30 5.13
CA ALA A 42 21.55 -6.09 4.81
C ALA A 42 20.20 -6.41 4.16
N LEU A 43 20.16 -7.35 3.21
CA LEU A 43 18.93 -7.73 2.52
C LEU A 43 17.94 -8.48 3.41
N LEU A 44 18.43 -9.30 4.35
CA LEU A 44 17.59 -9.97 5.34
C LEU A 44 16.90 -8.97 6.27
N ASN A 45 17.61 -7.90 6.65
CA ASN A 45 17.12 -6.93 7.62
C ASN A 45 16.49 -5.68 7.01
N VAL A 46 16.50 -5.55 5.66
CA VAL A 46 15.97 -4.36 5.02
C VAL A 46 14.48 -4.20 5.29
N ARG A 47 14.08 -3.00 5.69
CA ARG A 47 12.69 -2.58 5.79
C ARG A 47 12.59 -1.22 5.11
N VAL A 48 11.64 -1.07 4.21
CA VAL A 48 11.42 0.18 3.48
C VAL A 48 10.11 0.79 3.98
N PRO A 49 10.15 1.87 4.78
CA PRO A 49 8.93 2.47 5.32
C PRO A 49 7.92 2.80 4.21
N GLY A 50 6.67 2.38 4.39
CA GLY A 50 5.57 2.61 3.44
C GLY A 50 5.66 1.83 2.13
N ARG A 51 6.45 0.75 2.08
CA ARG A 51 6.51 -0.19 0.95
C ARG A 51 6.26 -1.60 1.45
N SER A 52 5.10 -2.15 1.12
CA SER A 52 4.64 -3.45 1.62
C SER A 52 4.89 -3.62 3.13
N GLU A 53 4.74 -2.53 3.87
CA GLU A 53 5.04 -2.46 5.30
C GLU A 53 3.91 -3.08 6.12
N LEU A 54 4.18 -4.20 6.78
CA LEU A 54 3.23 -4.80 7.72
C LEU A 54 3.26 -4.03 9.04
N VAL A 55 2.09 -3.68 9.55
CA VAL A 55 1.95 -2.98 10.82
C VAL A 55 1.81 -4.00 11.95
N ASP A 56 2.84 -4.09 12.78
CA ASP A 56 2.81 -4.94 13.98
C ASP A 56 1.69 -4.53 14.93
N ASN A 57 0.90 -5.50 15.36
CA ASN A 57 -0.21 -5.29 16.28
C ASN A 57 -0.49 -6.51 17.16
N LYS A 58 -1.05 -6.26 18.35
CA LYS A 58 -1.32 -7.29 19.37
C LYS A 58 -2.53 -8.19 19.04
N LYS A 59 -3.33 -7.85 18.02
CA LYS A 59 -4.53 -8.62 17.63
C LYS A 59 -4.29 -9.56 16.45
N GLU A 60 -3.03 -9.68 16.01
CA GLU A 60 -2.64 -10.57 14.89
C GLU A 60 -3.42 -10.28 13.60
N LEU A 61 -3.86 -9.02 13.40
CA LEU A 61 -4.49 -8.58 12.16
C LEU A 61 -3.43 -8.32 11.10
N THR A 62 -3.66 -8.75 9.88
CA THR A 62 -2.74 -8.47 8.77
C THR A 62 -3.11 -7.14 8.12
N ILE A 63 -2.32 -6.12 8.38
CA ILE A 63 -2.50 -4.76 7.86
C ILE A 63 -1.22 -4.32 7.19
N MET A 64 -1.31 -3.93 5.91
CA MET A 64 -0.20 -3.50 5.09
C MET A 64 -0.38 -2.04 4.67
N ILE A 65 0.67 -1.25 4.81
CA ILE A 65 0.76 0.12 4.29
C ILE A 65 1.69 0.13 3.08
N ASP A 66 1.22 0.70 1.96
CA ASP A 66 1.99 0.79 0.73
C ASP A 66 1.85 2.16 0.04
N TYR A 67 2.89 2.55 -0.69
CA TYR A 67 2.93 3.80 -1.46
C TYR A 67 2.29 3.68 -2.86
N ALA A 68 1.61 2.61 -3.17
CA ALA A 68 0.96 2.37 -4.46
C ALA A 68 -0.08 3.46 -4.76
N HIS A 69 0.26 4.39 -5.67
CA HIS A 69 -0.52 5.56 -6.04
C HIS A 69 -0.68 5.74 -7.56
N SER A 70 -0.32 4.72 -8.33
CA SER A 70 -0.54 4.62 -9.78
C SER A 70 -1.31 3.34 -10.11
N PRO A 71 -1.95 3.25 -11.30
CA PRO A 71 -2.64 2.02 -11.73
C PRO A 71 -1.75 0.79 -11.61
N GLU A 72 -0.57 0.81 -12.20
CA GLU A 72 0.37 -0.29 -12.20
C GLU A 72 0.79 -0.70 -10.78
N SER A 73 1.12 0.27 -9.90
CA SER A 73 1.53 -0.06 -8.53
C SER A 73 0.39 -0.64 -7.70
N LEU A 74 -0.85 -0.16 -7.90
CA LEU A 74 -2.03 -0.70 -7.22
C LEU A 74 -2.34 -2.12 -7.69
N GLU A 75 -2.28 -2.38 -8.99
CA GLU A 75 -2.43 -3.71 -9.58
C GLU A 75 -1.38 -4.67 -9.01
N ASN A 76 -0.12 -4.28 -9.03
CA ASN A 76 0.98 -5.09 -8.53
C ASN A 76 0.81 -5.47 -7.06
N ILE A 77 0.48 -4.51 -6.18
CA ILE A 77 0.34 -4.82 -4.76
C ILE A 77 -0.88 -5.71 -4.48
N LEU A 78 -2.03 -5.45 -5.12
CA LEU A 78 -3.22 -6.26 -4.92
C LEU A 78 -3.06 -7.69 -5.47
N THR A 79 -2.40 -7.85 -6.62
CA THR A 79 -2.05 -9.17 -7.16
C THR A 79 -1.09 -9.90 -6.23
N THR A 80 -0.03 -9.24 -5.77
CA THR A 80 0.94 -9.82 -4.85
C THR A 80 0.28 -10.32 -3.56
N VAL A 81 -0.53 -9.49 -2.89
CA VAL A 81 -1.16 -9.90 -1.64
C VAL A 81 -2.19 -11.03 -1.84
N ARG A 82 -2.82 -11.09 -2.99
CA ARG A 82 -3.78 -12.16 -3.32
C ARG A 82 -3.12 -13.53 -3.34
N GLU A 83 -1.87 -13.64 -3.78
CA GLU A 83 -1.15 -14.91 -3.90
C GLU A 83 -0.98 -15.65 -2.56
N TYR A 84 -0.84 -14.91 -1.46
CA TYR A 84 -0.64 -15.51 -0.13
C TYR A 84 -1.80 -15.29 0.85
N THR A 85 -2.82 -14.49 0.49
CA THR A 85 -3.98 -14.25 1.35
C THR A 85 -4.99 -15.40 1.24
N GLN A 86 -5.28 -16.06 2.37
CA GLN A 86 -6.29 -17.13 2.44
C GLN A 86 -7.71 -16.60 2.66
N GLY A 87 -7.87 -15.38 3.13
CA GLY A 87 -9.12 -14.69 3.38
C GLY A 87 -9.42 -13.62 2.34
N LYS A 88 -10.09 -12.56 2.77
CA LYS A 88 -10.44 -11.41 1.93
C LYS A 88 -9.28 -10.44 1.82
N VAL A 89 -9.15 -9.80 0.65
CA VAL A 89 -8.33 -8.63 0.43
C VAL A 89 -9.22 -7.39 0.49
N ILE A 90 -9.02 -6.56 1.51
CA ILE A 90 -9.70 -5.28 1.67
C ILE A 90 -8.70 -4.18 1.27
N CYS A 91 -9.11 -3.28 0.37
CA CYS A 91 -8.28 -2.18 -0.12
C CYS A 91 -8.83 -0.84 0.34
N VAL A 92 -8.01 -0.01 0.98
CA VAL A 92 -8.31 1.40 1.28
C VAL A 92 -7.36 2.26 0.46
N PHE A 93 -7.89 3.07 -0.46
CA PHE A 93 -7.05 3.95 -1.26
C PHE A 93 -7.77 5.20 -1.71
N GLY A 94 -7.00 6.19 -2.12
CA GLY A 94 -7.46 7.42 -2.75
C GLY A 94 -6.46 7.91 -3.79
N CYS A 95 -6.78 9.03 -4.44
CA CYS A 95 -5.90 9.67 -5.40
C CYS A 95 -5.58 11.10 -4.98
N GLY A 96 -4.38 11.57 -5.32
CA GLY A 96 -3.98 12.93 -5.09
C GLY A 96 -4.70 13.92 -6.02
N GLY A 97 -5.04 15.10 -5.48
CA GLY A 97 -5.47 16.25 -6.26
C GLY A 97 -4.29 16.94 -6.94
N ASP A 98 -4.58 17.80 -7.92
CA ASP A 98 -3.59 18.54 -8.74
C ASP A 98 -2.58 17.59 -9.42
N ARG A 99 -3.05 16.42 -9.82
CA ARG A 99 -2.30 15.34 -10.49
C ARG A 99 -3.13 14.78 -11.62
N ASP A 100 -2.56 13.84 -12.36
CA ASP A 100 -3.27 13.13 -13.44
C ASP A 100 -4.61 12.54 -12.94
N SER A 101 -5.71 13.13 -13.42
CA SER A 101 -7.07 12.66 -13.11
C SER A 101 -7.46 11.43 -13.93
N GLY A 102 -6.82 11.19 -15.08
CA GLY A 102 -7.11 10.06 -15.95
C GLY A 102 -6.88 8.71 -15.28
N LYS A 103 -5.95 8.64 -14.34
CA LYS A 103 -5.66 7.42 -13.58
C LYS A 103 -6.76 7.03 -12.56
N ARG A 104 -7.59 7.99 -12.12
CA ARG A 104 -8.58 7.79 -11.03
C ARG A 104 -9.58 6.67 -11.35
N PRO A 105 -10.30 6.72 -12.48
CA PRO A 105 -11.21 5.63 -12.81
C PRO A 105 -10.50 4.31 -13.10
N ILE A 106 -9.27 4.34 -13.64
CA ILE A 106 -8.49 3.13 -13.89
C ILE A 106 -8.15 2.43 -12.57
N MET A 107 -7.72 3.18 -11.56
CA MET A 107 -7.43 2.63 -10.23
C MET A 107 -8.71 2.10 -9.55
N GLY A 108 -9.85 2.75 -9.75
CA GLY A 108 -11.16 2.25 -9.29
C GLY A 108 -11.51 0.90 -9.90
N GLU A 109 -11.33 0.76 -11.22
CA GLU A 109 -11.57 -0.49 -11.93
C GLU A 109 -10.63 -1.62 -11.46
N ILE A 110 -9.33 -1.34 -11.32
CA ILE A 110 -8.32 -2.29 -10.82
C ILE A 110 -8.72 -2.79 -9.42
N SER A 111 -9.03 -1.89 -8.49
CA SER A 111 -9.40 -2.30 -7.13
C SER A 111 -10.69 -3.11 -7.08
N GLY A 112 -11.69 -2.76 -7.91
CA GLY A 112 -12.95 -3.48 -8.00
C GLY A 112 -12.84 -4.87 -8.63
N VAL A 113 -11.77 -5.14 -9.38
CA VAL A 113 -11.49 -6.46 -9.97
C VAL A 113 -10.64 -7.32 -9.00
N LEU A 114 -9.67 -6.73 -8.31
CA LEU A 114 -8.64 -7.48 -7.57
C LEU A 114 -8.89 -7.56 -6.06
N ALA A 115 -9.62 -6.60 -5.46
CA ALA A 115 -9.98 -6.65 -4.05
C ALA A 115 -11.38 -7.26 -3.84
N ASP A 116 -11.60 -7.92 -2.70
CA ASP A 116 -12.92 -8.40 -2.30
C ASP A 116 -13.82 -7.26 -1.80
N TYR A 117 -13.18 -6.24 -1.24
CA TYR A 117 -13.85 -5.01 -0.81
C TYR A 117 -12.94 -3.81 -0.94
N THR A 118 -13.46 -2.71 -1.47
CA THR A 118 -12.72 -1.46 -1.62
C THR A 118 -13.35 -0.33 -0.82
N ILE A 119 -12.56 0.42 -0.08
CA ILE A 119 -12.97 1.68 0.53
C ILE A 119 -12.24 2.81 -0.20
N ILE A 120 -13.00 3.60 -0.95
CA ILE A 120 -12.48 4.75 -1.70
C ILE A 120 -12.48 5.95 -0.75
N THR A 121 -11.34 6.62 -0.64
CA THR A 121 -11.16 7.70 0.33
C THR A 121 -10.30 8.85 -0.22
N SER A 122 -10.12 9.89 0.59
CA SER A 122 -9.20 10.99 0.30
C SER A 122 -7.74 10.56 0.48
N ASP A 123 -6.86 11.09 -0.37
CA ASP A 123 -5.39 11.05 -0.20
C ASP A 123 -4.91 12.46 0.17
N ASN A 124 -4.19 13.15 -0.71
CA ASN A 124 -3.84 14.56 -0.62
C ASN A 124 -4.72 15.33 -1.62
N PRO A 125 -5.89 15.85 -1.25
CA PRO A 125 -6.77 16.53 -2.22
C PRO A 125 -6.19 17.84 -2.73
N ARG A 126 -5.22 18.44 -2.05
CA ARG A 126 -4.58 19.72 -2.37
C ARG A 126 -5.60 20.83 -2.61
N SER A 127 -5.71 21.36 -3.85
CA SER A 127 -6.68 22.41 -4.17
C SER A 127 -8.07 21.88 -4.57
N GLU A 128 -8.15 20.59 -4.96
CA GLU A 128 -9.40 19.97 -5.38
C GLU A 128 -10.29 19.59 -4.19
N LYS A 129 -11.58 19.43 -4.44
CA LYS A 129 -12.52 18.88 -3.45
C LYS A 129 -12.34 17.36 -3.37
N PRO A 130 -12.13 16.81 -2.17
CA PRO A 130 -11.91 15.38 -2.03
C PRO A 130 -13.09 14.53 -2.52
N GLU A 131 -14.32 15.03 -2.40
CA GLU A 131 -15.53 14.37 -2.89
C GLU A 131 -15.50 14.17 -4.40
N GLU A 132 -15.05 15.19 -5.16
CA GLU A 132 -14.95 15.12 -6.62
C GLU A 132 -13.90 14.11 -7.09
N ILE A 133 -12.80 13.96 -6.31
CA ILE A 133 -11.78 12.94 -6.57
C ILE A 133 -12.35 11.54 -6.33
N VAL A 134 -13.06 11.34 -5.21
CA VAL A 134 -13.71 10.07 -4.86
C VAL A 134 -14.71 9.67 -5.92
N GLU A 135 -15.58 10.59 -6.39
CA GLU A 135 -16.53 10.35 -7.49
C GLU A 135 -15.85 9.91 -8.79
N GLN A 136 -14.66 10.45 -9.10
CA GLN A 136 -13.92 10.05 -10.30
C GLN A 136 -13.36 8.65 -10.19
N ILE A 137 -12.92 8.22 -8.99
CA ILE A 137 -12.50 6.86 -8.74
C ILE A 137 -13.70 5.91 -8.82
N GLU A 138 -14.82 6.30 -8.22
CA GLU A 138 -16.08 5.55 -8.20
C GLU A 138 -16.59 5.23 -9.61
N LYS A 139 -16.47 6.16 -10.58
CA LYS A 139 -16.81 5.91 -11.99
C LYS A 139 -16.06 4.70 -12.60
N GLY A 140 -14.92 4.35 -12.06
CA GLY A 140 -14.17 3.17 -12.49
C GLY A 140 -14.69 1.89 -11.84
N ILE A 141 -14.83 1.88 -10.52
CA ILE A 141 -15.23 0.68 -9.78
C ILE A 141 -16.66 0.24 -10.13
N THR A 142 -17.56 1.18 -10.43
CA THR A 142 -18.94 0.88 -10.86
C THR A 142 -19.04 0.10 -12.17
N LYS A 143 -17.97 0.03 -12.96
CA LYS A 143 -17.89 -0.82 -14.15
C LYS A 143 -17.61 -2.29 -13.81
N THR A 144 -17.27 -2.57 -12.58
CA THR A 144 -16.93 -3.91 -12.09
C THR A 144 -18.06 -4.51 -11.26
N LYS A 145 -17.86 -5.74 -10.78
CA LYS A 145 -18.75 -6.38 -9.79
C LYS A 145 -18.20 -6.26 -8.36
N GLY A 146 -17.13 -5.48 -8.16
CA GLY A 146 -16.48 -5.31 -6.88
C GLY A 146 -17.39 -4.62 -5.86
N SER A 147 -17.34 -5.08 -4.63
CA SER A 147 -18.01 -4.43 -3.51
C SER A 147 -17.19 -3.25 -3.02
N TYR A 148 -17.84 -2.11 -2.78
CA TYR A 148 -17.13 -0.92 -2.35
C TYR A 148 -17.97 0.02 -1.49
N GLU A 149 -17.31 0.95 -0.82
CA GLU A 149 -17.88 2.07 -0.08
C GLU A 149 -17.01 3.32 -0.28
N CYS A 150 -17.63 4.51 -0.30
CA CYS A 150 -16.94 5.78 -0.37
C CYS A 150 -16.97 6.47 1.00
N ILE A 151 -15.81 6.65 1.62
CA ILE A 151 -15.66 7.34 2.91
C ILE A 151 -14.57 8.41 2.73
N VAL A 152 -14.96 9.67 2.58
CA VAL A 152 -14.03 10.77 2.27
C VAL A 152 -12.98 10.96 3.36
N ASP A 153 -13.36 10.88 4.64
CA ASP A 153 -12.41 10.93 5.75
C ASP A 153 -11.54 9.67 5.77
N ARG A 154 -10.23 9.85 5.54
CA ARG A 154 -9.30 8.73 5.44
C ARG A 154 -9.10 7.99 6.76
N LYS A 155 -9.17 8.69 7.91
CA LYS A 155 -9.06 8.03 9.21
C LYS A 155 -10.26 7.11 9.47
N GLU A 156 -11.47 7.58 9.15
CA GLU A 156 -12.68 6.77 9.24
C GLU A 156 -12.69 5.61 8.22
N ALA A 157 -12.17 5.84 7.01
CA ALA A 157 -11.98 4.79 6.01
C ALA A 157 -11.04 3.67 6.50
N ILE A 158 -9.91 4.02 7.07
CA ILE A 158 -8.96 3.06 7.68
C ILE A 158 -9.63 2.31 8.82
N LYS A 159 -10.33 3.02 9.72
CA LYS A 159 -11.06 2.41 10.84
C LYS A 159 -12.08 1.40 10.35
N LYS A 160 -12.90 1.76 9.37
CA LYS A 160 -13.87 0.86 8.75
C LYS A 160 -13.21 -0.39 8.17
N GLY A 161 -12.09 -0.23 7.46
CA GLY A 161 -11.32 -1.35 6.91
C GLY A 161 -10.82 -2.29 8.00
N ILE A 162 -10.33 -1.75 9.13
CA ILE A 162 -9.85 -2.55 10.27
C ILE A 162 -11.01 -3.29 10.96
N GLU A 163 -12.16 -2.63 11.16
CA GLU A 163 -13.36 -3.23 11.77
C GLU A 163 -13.95 -4.39 10.94
N MET A 164 -13.68 -4.41 9.63
CA MET A 164 -14.13 -5.48 8.72
C MET A 164 -13.20 -6.70 8.71
N LEU A 165 -11.98 -6.60 9.24
CA LEU A 165 -11.00 -7.68 9.18
C LEU A 165 -11.40 -8.87 10.04
N HIS A 166 -11.32 -10.03 9.44
CA HIS A 166 -11.35 -11.32 10.12
C HIS A 166 -9.99 -12.01 10.05
N LYS A 167 -9.84 -13.10 10.79
CA LYS A 167 -8.63 -13.93 10.74
C LYS A 167 -8.39 -14.41 9.30
N LYS A 168 -7.16 -14.25 8.79
CA LYS A 168 -6.70 -14.57 7.44
C LYS A 168 -7.02 -13.52 6.36
N ASP A 169 -7.79 -12.47 6.68
CA ASP A 169 -7.97 -11.33 5.79
C ASP A 169 -6.73 -10.43 5.82
N ILE A 170 -6.55 -9.63 4.77
CA ILE A 170 -5.56 -8.57 4.72
C ILE A 170 -6.23 -7.23 4.39
N LEU A 171 -5.82 -6.18 5.10
CA LEU A 171 -6.11 -4.79 4.76
C LEU A 171 -4.89 -4.17 4.08
N VAL A 172 -5.05 -3.69 2.86
CA VAL A 172 -4.05 -2.90 2.15
C VAL A 172 -4.46 -1.43 2.19
N ILE A 173 -3.66 -0.60 2.86
CA ILE A 173 -3.81 0.85 2.90
C ILE A 173 -2.82 1.43 1.91
N ALA A 174 -3.32 1.86 0.72
CA ALA A 174 -2.50 2.27 -0.40
C ALA A 174 -2.55 3.79 -0.65
N GLY A 175 -1.46 4.32 -1.19
CA GLY A 175 -1.33 5.70 -1.66
C GLY A 175 -0.27 6.51 -0.95
N LYS A 176 -0.33 6.64 0.37
CA LYS A 176 0.53 7.53 1.17
C LYS A 176 1.84 6.88 1.63
N GLY A 177 1.81 5.60 1.93
CA GLY A 177 3.02 4.87 2.33
C GLY A 177 3.77 5.53 3.49
N HIS A 178 4.94 6.12 3.19
CA HIS A 178 5.80 6.77 4.19
C HIS A 178 5.43 8.22 4.51
N GLU A 179 4.44 8.80 3.83
CA GLU A 179 4.02 10.17 4.08
C GLU A 179 3.45 10.34 5.49
N LEU A 180 3.85 11.43 6.16
CA LEU A 180 3.44 11.76 7.52
C LEU A 180 2.43 12.92 7.57
N THR A 181 1.97 13.39 6.41
CA THR A 181 1.05 14.52 6.32
C THR A 181 -0.03 14.30 5.27
N GLN A 182 -1.16 14.96 5.46
CA GLN A 182 -2.20 15.13 4.45
C GLN A 182 -2.28 16.60 4.04
N GLU A 183 -2.23 16.89 2.74
CA GLU A 183 -2.30 18.23 2.20
C GLU A 183 -3.72 18.58 1.73
N ILE A 184 -4.33 19.59 2.37
CA ILE A 184 -5.69 20.09 2.07
C ILE A 184 -5.64 21.60 1.93
N LYS A 185 -6.06 22.14 0.78
CA LYS A 185 -6.10 23.58 0.49
C LYS A 185 -4.77 24.29 0.81
N GLY A 186 -3.65 23.67 0.41
CA GLY A 186 -2.29 24.21 0.61
C GLY A 186 -1.77 24.12 2.04
N LYS A 187 -2.50 23.53 2.96
CA LYS A 187 -2.05 23.29 4.34
C LYS A 187 -1.75 21.81 4.54
N LYS A 188 -0.66 21.52 5.26
CA LYS A 188 -0.27 20.17 5.66
C LYS A 188 -0.72 19.91 7.09
N TYR A 189 -1.46 18.83 7.27
CA TYR A 189 -1.91 18.33 8.57
C TYR A 189 -1.14 17.05 8.88
N GLU A 190 -0.80 16.81 10.15
CA GLU A 190 -0.18 15.54 10.57
C GLU A 190 -1.12 14.37 10.24
N PHE A 191 -0.60 13.37 9.56
CA PHE A 191 -1.34 12.18 9.17
C PHE A 191 -0.36 11.00 9.00
N ASP A 192 -0.11 10.29 10.08
CA ASP A 192 0.74 9.09 10.09
C ASP A 192 -0.16 7.86 10.18
N GLU A 193 -0.26 7.12 9.07
CA GLU A 193 -1.12 5.93 8.98
C GLU A 193 -0.72 4.84 9.98
N ARG A 194 0.57 4.72 10.33
CA ARG A 194 1.04 3.75 11.33
C ARG A 194 0.51 4.05 12.73
N LYS A 195 0.54 5.34 13.11
CA LYS A 195 -0.03 5.80 14.38
C LYS A 195 -1.54 5.58 14.41
N ILE A 196 -2.22 5.99 13.33
CA ILE A 196 -3.68 5.87 13.19
C ILE A 196 -4.10 4.40 13.32
N VAL A 197 -3.44 3.49 12.61
CA VAL A 197 -3.73 2.05 12.68
C VAL A 197 -3.55 1.52 14.11
N ARG A 198 -2.42 1.85 14.77
CA ARG A 198 -2.17 1.40 16.14
C ARG A 198 -3.20 1.92 17.12
N GLU A 199 -3.53 3.22 17.08
CA GLU A 199 -4.56 3.84 17.92
C GLU A 199 -5.93 3.17 17.73
N ILE A 200 -6.32 2.88 16.48
CA ILE A 200 -7.59 2.21 16.20
C ILE A 200 -7.59 0.80 16.80
N ILE A 201 -6.54 0.02 16.59
CA ILE A 201 -6.43 -1.36 17.10
C ILE A 201 -6.45 -1.41 18.64
N GLU A 202 -5.77 -0.48 19.30
CA GLU A 202 -5.77 -0.38 20.77
C GLU A 202 -7.17 -0.09 21.33
N ASN A 203 -8.00 0.62 20.60
CA ASN A 203 -9.37 0.98 20.98
C ASN A 203 -10.44 -0.03 20.49
N LEU A 204 -10.07 -1.04 19.69
CA LEU A 204 -10.99 -2.12 19.33
C LEU A 204 -11.29 -2.98 20.56
N LYS A 205 -12.58 -3.10 20.88
CA LYS A 205 -13.08 -3.96 21.97
C LYS A 205 -12.95 -5.45 21.66
#